data_786987dcb914000a81eff15ef3bea51f
#
_entry.id   786987dcb914000a81eff15ef3bea51f
#
_cell.length_a   1.000
_cell.length_b   1.000
_cell.length_c   1.000
_cell.angle_alpha   90.00
_cell.angle_beta   90.00
_cell.angle_gamma   90.00
#
_symmetry.space_group_name_H-M   'P 1'
#
loop_
_entity.id
_entity.type
_entity.pdbx_description
1 polymer ?
#
loop_
_entity_poly.entity_id
_entity_poly.type
_entity_poly.pdbx_seq_one_letter_code
_entity_poly.pdbx_strand_id
1 'polypeptide(L)'
;VQRITLANAYFFPSYRFLRELRNASRRGVKVTLILQGQPDMPFVRVCSRLTYTYLLRDGVVIHEYKQRALHGKVALIDQDWSTVGSSNLDPLSLALNLEANLFIRDKALNQHLQDHLMDLAAAHSTQMSLKGAARGQWWRAPMIVLSFFFLRRFPAIAGLFPVHGVRLKPLRAGDVVPEAKVIEQQQNNHSLDQEKTL
;
A
#
# COMPACT_ATOMS: atom_id res chain seq x y z
N VAL A 1 9.12 -13.04 16.68
CA VAL A 1 9.27 -12.11 15.55
C VAL A 1 10.48 -11.22 15.83
N GLN A 2 11.41 -11.17 14.88
CA GLN A 2 12.65 -10.37 14.98
C GLN A 2 12.67 -9.22 13.97
N ARG A 3 11.99 -9.38 12.83
CA ARG A 3 11.94 -8.40 11.75
C ARG A 3 10.55 -8.30 11.15
N ILE A 4 10.13 -7.07 10.84
CA ILE A 4 8.94 -6.75 10.05
C ILE A 4 9.34 -5.71 9.01
N THR A 5 9.15 -6.01 7.73
CA THR A 5 9.36 -5.06 6.63
C THR A 5 8.04 -4.91 5.87
N LEU A 6 7.55 -3.68 5.74
CA LEU A 6 6.33 -3.37 5.02
C LEU A 6 6.62 -2.41 3.88
N ALA A 7 6.17 -2.72 2.67
CA ALA A 7 6.12 -1.79 1.55
C ALA A 7 4.67 -1.55 1.16
N ASN A 8 4.22 -0.30 1.19
CA ASN A 8 2.82 0.02 0.92
C ASN A 8 2.64 1.36 0.21
N ALA A 9 1.71 1.40 -0.77
CA ALA A 9 1.40 2.60 -1.52
C ALA A 9 0.67 3.63 -0.66
N TYR A 10 -0.39 3.20 0.01
CA TYR A 10 -1.21 4.05 0.89
C TYR A 10 -1.16 3.52 2.31
N PHE A 11 -0.54 4.29 3.21
CA PHE A 11 -0.35 3.90 4.58
C PHE A 11 -1.10 4.84 5.52
N PHE A 12 -2.30 4.44 5.87
CA PHE A 12 -3.11 5.08 6.90
C PHE A 12 -3.88 4.02 7.70
N PRO A 13 -3.16 3.10 8.37
CA PRO A 13 -3.79 1.97 9.03
C PRO A 13 -4.57 2.37 10.27
N SER A 14 -5.38 1.44 10.78
CA SER A 14 -6.11 1.61 12.03
C SER A 14 -5.16 1.86 13.21
N TYR A 15 -5.65 2.55 14.24
CA TYR A 15 -4.87 2.79 15.46
C TYR A 15 -4.35 1.49 16.12
N ARG A 16 -5.15 0.42 16.06
CA ARG A 16 -4.74 -0.89 16.57
C ARG A 16 -3.49 -1.40 15.86
N PHE A 17 -3.47 -1.32 14.53
CA PHE A 17 -2.31 -1.75 13.74
C PHE A 17 -1.07 -0.90 14.03
N LEU A 18 -1.21 0.43 14.10
CA LEU A 18 -0.12 1.33 14.48
C LEU A 18 0.45 1.00 15.86
N ARG A 19 -0.43 0.73 16.82
CA ARG A 19 -0.04 0.35 18.18
C ARG A 19 0.73 -0.96 18.20
N GLU A 20 0.32 -1.96 17.41
CA GLU A 20 1.01 -3.25 17.36
C GLU A 20 2.39 -3.14 16.70
N LEU A 21 2.56 -2.35 15.63
CA LEU A 21 3.88 -2.06 15.05
C LEU A 21 4.80 -1.37 16.07
N ARG A 22 4.28 -0.37 16.77
CA ARG A 22 5.02 0.33 17.82
C ARG A 22 5.42 -0.62 18.95
N ASN A 23 4.50 -1.43 19.43
CA ASN A 23 4.76 -2.39 20.50
C ASN A 23 5.79 -3.45 20.05
N ALA A 24 5.75 -3.89 18.79
CA ALA A 24 6.76 -4.78 18.24
C ALA A 24 8.14 -4.13 18.29
N SER A 25 8.27 -2.89 17.84
CA SER A 25 9.53 -2.14 17.88
C SER A 25 10.04 -1.98 19.32
N ARG A 26 9.17 -1.65 20.29
CA ARG A 26 9.52 -1.57 21.72
C ARG A 26 10.02 -2.89 22.32
N ARG A 27 9.58 -4.03 21.76
CA ARG A 27 10.07 -5.36 22.15
C ARG A 27 11.38 -5.75 21.45
N GLY A 28 12.00 -4.83 20.70
CA GLY A 28 13.26 -5.08 19.99
C GLY A 28 13.10 -5.64 18.59
N VAL A 29 11.87 -5.76 18.05
CA VAL A 29 11.65 -6.16 16.65
C VAL A 29 12.10 -5.04 15.71
N LYS A 30 12.91 -5.35 14.71
CA LYS A 30 13.30 -4.39 13.65
C LYS A 30 12.11 -4.15 12.72
N VAL A 31 11.45 -3.00 12.85
CA VAL A 31 10.31 -2.62 12.02
C VAL A 31 10.75 -1.59 10.99
N THR A 32 10.62 -1.90 9.70
CA THR A 32 10.95 -1.03 8.57
C THR A 32 9.72 -0.83 7.69
N LEU A 33 9.39 0.42 7.39
CA LEU A 33 8.32 0.82 6.50
C LEU A 33 8.90 1.52 5.27
N ILE A 34 8.52 1.07 4.06
CA ILE A 34 8.87 1.69 2.79
C ILE A 34 7.56 2.19 2.18
N LEU A 35 7.37 3.50 2.18
CA LEU A 35 6.09 4.13 1.88
C LEU A 35 6.22 5.07 0.69
N GLN A 36 5.12 5.25 -0.03
CA GLN A 36 5.06 6.20 -1.15
C GLN A 36 5.29 7.63 -0.66
N GLY A 37 6.35 8.28 -1.12
CA GLY A 37 6.71 9.65 -0.75
C GLY A 37 5.94 10.71 -1.52
N GLN A 38 5.42 10.38 -2.71
CA GLN A 38 4.65 11.27 -3.58
C GLN A 38 3.37 10.56 -4.08
N PRO A 39 2.40 10.31 -3.19
CA PRO A 39 1.14 9.73 -3.62
C PRO A 39 0.38 10.72 -4.52
N ASP A 40 -0.36 10.17 -5.46
CA ASP A 40 -1.27 10.89 -6.36
C ASP A 40 -2.34 11.71 -5.61
N MET A 41 -2.72 11.26 -4.41
CA MET A 41 -3.61 11.98 -3.52
C MET A 41 -2.84 12.70 -2.41
N PRO A 42 -2.74 14.05 -2.43
CA PRO A 42 -2.01 14.83 -1.41
C PRO A 42 -2.52 14.60 0.01
N PHE A 43 -3.81 14.35 0.17
CA PHE A 43 -4.43 14.03 1.46
C PHE A 43 -3.83 12.76 2.09
N VAL A 44 -3.63 11.70 1.31
CA VAL A 44 -3.01 10.44 1.78
C VAL A 44 -1.61 10.69 2.33
N ARG A 45 -0.82 11.54 1.66
CA ARG A 45 0.51 11.94 2.14
C ARG A 45 0.45 12.61 3.50
N VAL A 46 -0.49 13.52 3.67
CA VAL A 46 -0.68 14.20 4.97
C VAL A 46 -1.05 13.18 6.03
N CYS A 47 -2.05 12.35 5.80
CA CYS A 47 -2.50 11.32 6.74
C CYS A 47 -1.37 10.35 7.12
N SER A 48 -0.61 9.84 6.14
CA SER A 48 0.53 8.96 6.41
C SER A 48 1.57 9.64 7.31
N ARG A 49 1.96 10.87 7.00
CA ARG A 49 2.97 11.61 7.77
C ARG A 49 2.56 11.90 9.21
N LEU A 50 1.27 11.95 9.49
CA LEU A 50 0.76 12.14 10.84
C LEU A 50 1.04 10.93 11.74
N THR A 51 1.08 9.73 11.14
CA THR A 51 1.39 8.51 11.87
C THR A 51 2.90 8.36 12.13
N TYR A 52 3.75 9.04 11.35
CA TYR A 52 5.20 8.87 11.41
C TYR A 52 5.79 9.23 12.77
N THR A 53 5.40 10.37 13.35
CA THR A 53 5.93 10.81 14.65
C THR A 53 5.63 9.78 15.74
N TYR A 54 4.45 9.15 15.67
CA TYR A 54 4.04 8.12 16.63
C TYR A 54 4.89 6.86 16.53
N LEU A 55 5.29 6.46 15.31
CA LEU A 55 6.08 5.27 15.05
C LEU A 55 7.59 5.51 15.25
N LEU A 56 8.10 6.64 14.74
CA LEU A 56 9.52 7.00 14.82
C LEU A 56 10.02 7.16 16.25
N ARG A 57 9.16 7.64 17.19
CA ARG A 57 9.50 7.78 18.61
C ARG A 57 9.90 6.47 19.27
N ASP A 58 9.38 5.38 18.80
CA ASP A 58 9.60 4.05 19.35
C ASP A 58 10.52 3.17 18.46
N GLY A 59 11.31 3.81 17.57
CA GLY A 59 12.37 3.15 16.83
C GLY A 59 11.96 2.48 15.51
N VAL A 60 10.72 2.68 15.05
CA VAL A 60 10.33 2.23 13.70
C VAL A 60 11.07 3.04 12.65
N VAL A 61 11.69 2.38 11.68
CA VAL A 61 12.40 3.02 10.57
C VAL A 61 11.41 3.24 9.42
N ILE A 62 11.36 4.46 8.89
CA ILE A 62 10.46 4.83 7.81
C ILE A 62 11.25 5.43 6.64
N HIS A 63 11.06 4.86 5.45
CA HIS A 63 11.63 5.32 4.19
C HIS A 63 10.51 5.85 3.29
N GLU A 64 10.61 7.09 2.82
CA GLU A 64 9.75 7.63 1.75
C GLU A 64 10.42 7.40 0.41
N TYR A 65 9.87 6.48 -0.38
CA TYR A 65 10.29 6.23 -1.75
C TYR A 65 9.84 7.36 -2.68
N LYS A 66 10.75 7.87 -3.55
CA LYS A 66 10.50 9.10 -4.32
C LYS A 66 10.79 9.02 -5.81
N GLN A 67 11.42 7.96 -6.29
CA GLN A 67 11.85 7.88 -7.69
C GLN A 67 10.65 7.83 -8.65
N ARG A 68 9.64 7.04 -8.32
CA ARG A 68 8.42 6.84 -9.11
C ARG A 68 7.26 6.43 -8.19
N ALA A 69 6.08 6.21 -8.76
CA ALA A 69 4.96 5.70 -7.97
C ALA A 69 5.27 4.30 -7.41
N LEU A 70 5.22 4.16 -6.09
CA LEU A 70 5.29 2.87 -5.41
C LEU A 70 3.88 2.29 -5.32
N HIS A 71 3.62 1.20 -6.04
CA HIS A 71 2.31 0.52 -5.98
C HIS A 71 2.37 -0.84 -5.28
N GLY A 72 3.49 -1.15 -4.62
CA GLY A 72 3.69 -2.38 -3.87
C GLY A 72 2.80 -2.46 -2.63
N LYS A 73 2.31 -3.64 -2.32
CA LYS A 73 1.65 -4.01 -1.07
C LYS A 73 2.25 -5.34 -0.62
N VAL A 74 3.34 -5.21 0.12
CA VAL A 74 4.18 -6.34 0.55
C VAL A 74 4.40 -6.24 2.04
N ALA A 75 4.30 -7.36 2.74
CA ALA A 75 4.75 -7.47 4.11
C ALA A 75 5.62 -8.72 4.28
N LEU A 76 6.75 -8.55 4.94
CA LEU A 76 7.69 -9.62 5.24
C LEU A 76 7.86 -9.71 6.74
N ILE A 77 7.76 -10.92 7.28
CA ILE A 77 7.95 -11.21 8.71
C ILE A 77 9.03 -12.25 8.86
N ASP A 78 10.04 -11.92 9.62
CA ASP A 78 11.23 -12.74 9.86
C ASP A 78 11.90 -13.16 8.54
N GLN A 79 12.15 -14.46 8.35
CA GLN A 79 12.89 -14.98 7.20
C GLN A 79 12.05 -15.82 6.25
N ASP A 80 10.80 -16.13 6.59
CA ASP A 80 10.01 -17.11 5.86
C ASP A 80 8.56 -16.67 5.54
N TRP A 81 8.01 -15.70 6.23
CA TRP A 81 6.65 -15.24 5.98
C TRP A 81 6.62 -14.01 5.08
N SER A 82 5.86 -14.11 4.00
CA SER A 82 5.63 -13.02 3.05
C SER A 82 4.14 -12.91 2.72
N THR A 83 3.66 -11.69 2.53
CA THR A 83 2.37 -11.44 1.90
C THR A 83 2.55 -10.43 0.78
N VAL A 84 1.93 -10.71 -0.36
CA VAL A 84 1.89 -9.85 -1.54
C VAL A 84 0.46 -9.81 -2.04
N GLY A 85 -0.04 -8.63 -2.38
CA GLY A 85 -1.42 -8.52 -2.84
C GLY A 85 -1.84 -7.12 -3.27
N SER A 86 -3.14 -6.92 -3.30
CA SER A 86 -3.77 -5.66 -3.71
C SER A 86 -4.12 -4.73 -2.54
N SER A 87 -4.17 -5.24 -1.30
CA SER A 87 -4.65 -4.49 -0.14
C SER A 87 -3.71 -3.38 0.30
N ASN A 88 -4.18 -2.15 0.23
CA ASN A 88 -3.53 -1.04 0.93
C ASN A 88 -3.82 -1.09 2.43
N LEU A 89 -2.90 -0.54 3.22
CA LEU A 89 -3.08 -0.40 4.67
C LEU A 89 -3.84 0.90 4.97
N ASP A 90 -5.07 0.96 4.49
CA ASP A 90 -6.01 2.05 4.75
C ASP A 90 -7.44 1.48 4.98
N PRO A 91 -8.29 2.17 5.78
CA PRO A 91 -9.62 1.67 6.11
C PRO A 91 -10.57 1.55 4.93
N LEU A 92 -10.37 2.35 3.87
CA LEU A 92 -11.23 2.35 2.70
C LEU A 92 -10.98 1.10 1.86
N SER A 93 -9.70 0.81 1.56
CA SER A 93 -9.31 -0.40 0.85
C SER A 93 -9.80 -1.65 1.57
N LEU A 94 -9.56 -1.71 2.88
CA LEU A 94 -9.92 -2.89 3.68
C LEU A 94 -11.43 -3.08 3.89
N ALA A 95 -12.25 -2.02 3.77
CA ALA A 95 -13.69 -2.10 4.04
C ALA A 95 -14.54 -2.15 2.77
N LEU A 96 -14.09 -1.56 1.66
CA LEU A 96 -14.93 -1.31 0.49
C LEU A 96 -14.45 -2.00 -0.79
N ASN A 97 -13.15 -2.33 -0.88
CA ASN A 97 -12.61 -2.96 -2.07
C ASN A 97 -12.63 -4.48 -1.96
N LEU A 98 -12.77 -5.13 -3.11
CA LEU A 98 -12.46 -6.55 -3.23
C LEU A 98 -10.94 -6.67 -3.36
N GLU A 99 -10.32 -7.24 -2.34
CA GLU A 99 -8.87 -7.35 -2.24
C GLU A 99 -8.43 -8.81 -2.21
N ALA A 100 -7.31 -9.09 -2.86
CA ALA A 100 -6.71 -10.42 -2.86
C ALA A 100 -5.26 -10.34 -2.38
N ASN A 101 -4.92 -11.18 -1.40
CA ASN A 101 -3.56 -11.28 -0.87
C ASN A 101 -3.13 -12.74 -0.81
N LEU A 102 -1.90 -12.98 -1.22
CA LEU A 102 -1.22 -14.26 -1.04
C LEU A 102 -0.41 -14.23 0.24
N PHE A 103 -0.54 -15.29 1.03
CA PHE A 103 0.30 -15.55 2.20
C PHE A 103 1.24 -16.70 1.84
N ILE A 104 2.52 -16.44 1.84
CA ILE A 104 3.53 -17.36 1.33
C ILE A 104 4.53 -17.64 2.45
N ARG A 105 4.82 -18.91 2.68
CA ARG A 105 5.87 -19.33 3.60
C ARG A 105 7.00 -19.96 2.82
N ASP A 106 7.96 -19.13 2.43
CA ASP A 106 9.12 -19.52 1.65
C ASP A 106 10.31 -18.61 1.98
N LYS A 107 11.44 -19.20 2.37
CA LYS A 107 12.63 -18.45 2.79
C LYS A 107 13.33 -17.77 1.62
N ALA A 108 13.41 -18.44 0.48
CA ALA A 108 14.13 -17.91 -0.68
C ALA A 108 13.41 -16.70 -1.26
N LEU A 109 12.08 -16.81 -1.42
CA LEU A 109 11.24 -15.68 -1.85
C LEU A 109 11.27 -14.53 -0.84
N ASN A 110 11.15 -14.83 0.47
CA ASN A 110 11.20 -13.80 1.51
C ASN A 110 12.53 -13.04 1.46
N GLN A 111 13.66 -13.74 1.36
CA GLN A 111 14.97 -13.12 1.29
C GLN A 111 15.12 -12.29 0.01
N HIS A 112 14.73 -12.81 -1.14
CA HIS A 112 14.76 -12.07 -2.41
C HIS A 112 13.95 -10.77 -2.35
N LEU A 113 12.72 -10.84 -1.82
CA LEU A 113 11.87 -9.65 -1.63
C LEU A 113 12.49 -8.67 -0.62
N GLN A 114 13.08 -9.18 0.46
CA GLN A 114 13.74 -8.34 1.47
C GLN A 114 14.92 -7.57 0.87
N ASP A 115 15.78 -8.25 0.13
CA ASP A 115 16.97 -7.62 -0.48
C ASP A 115 16.51 -6.55 -1.48
N HIS A 116 15.55 -6.87 -2.34
CA HIS A 116 15.00 -5.92 -3.29
C HIS A 116 14.37 -4.68 -2.61
N LEU A 117 13.61 -4.87 -1.53
CA LEU A 117 13.01 -3.76 -0.80
C LEU A 117 14.06 -2.90 -0.08
N MET A 118 15.13 -3.51 0.44
CA MET A 118 16.21 -2.77 1.08
C MET A 118 17.05 -1.98 0.05
N ASP A 119 17.28 -2.54 -1.13
CA ASP A 119 17.93 -1.83 -2.24
C ASP A 119 17.11 -0.63 -2.71
N LEU A 120 15.77 -0.80 -2.85
CA LEU A 120 14.86 0.32 -3.14
C LEU A 120 14.92 1.40 -2.05
N ALA A 121 14.98 0.99 -0.79
CA ALA A 121 15.07 1.92 0.33
C ALA A 121 16.41 2.68 0.32
N ALA A 122 17.51 1.99 0.06
CA ALA A 122 18.85 2.59 0.04
C ALA A 122 19.07 3.53 -1.15
N ALA A 123 18.66 3.11 -2.36
CA ALA A 123 18.97 3.84 -3.58
C ALA A 123 18.00 5.00 -3.85
N HIS A 124 16.72 4.87 -3.49
CA HIS A 124 15.66 5.74 -4.02
C HIS A 124 14.72 6.30 -2.96
N SER A 125 15.05 6.16 -1.68
CA SER A 125 14.20 6.65 -0.59
C SER A 125 14.91 7.68 0.27
N THR A 126 14.11 8.46 0.97
CA THR A 126 14.59 9.31 2.05
C THR A 126 14.16 8.73 3.38
N GLN A 127 15.12 8.41 4.23
CA GLN A 127 14.81 7.98 5.60
C GLN A 127 14.25 9.17 6.39
N MET A 128 13.11 8.95 7.01
CA MET A 128 12.43 9.98 7.80
C MET A 128 13.04 10.09 9.20
N SER A 129 13.21 11.31 9.66
CA SER A 129 13.65 11.61 11.02
C SER A 129 12.51 12.20 11.84
N LEU A 130 12.61 12.08 13.18
CA LEU A 130 11.65 12.71 14.09
C LEU A 130 11.54 14.22 13.88
N LYS A 131 12.66 14.92 13.67
CA LYS A 131 12.67 16.37 13.41
C LYS A 131 11.98 16.70 12.08
N GLY A 132 12.18 15.88 11.04
CA GLY A 132 11.54 16.04 9.74
C GLY A 132 10.04 15.73 9.79
N ALA A 133 9.63 14.72 10.53
CA ALA A 133 8.24 14.33 10.68
C ALA A 133 7.43 15.34 11.52
N ALA A 134 8.04 15.92 12.55
CA ALA A 134 7.38 16.89 13.44
C ALA A 134 7.23 18.30 12.84
N ARG A 135 7.92 18.62 11.74
CA ARG A 135 7.93 19.96 11.15
C ARG A 135 6.53 20.36 10.65
N GLY A 136 5.92 21.33 11.30
CA GLY A 136 4.62 21.90 10.90
C GLY A 136 3.39 21.07 11.32
N GLN A 137 3.51 20.13 12.26
CA GLN A 137 2.38 19.25 12.67
C GLN A 137 1.47 19.83 13.76
N TRP A 138 1.95 20.77 14.58
CA TRP A 138 1.22 21.23 15.77
C TRP A 138 -0.16 21.86 15.46
N TRP A 139 -0.28 22.62 14.38
CA TRP A 139 -1.55 23.24 13.97
C TRP A 139 -2.43 22.28 13.09
N ARG A 140 -1.87 21.15 12.65
CA ARG A 140 -2.61 20.10 11.94
C ARG A 140 -3.17 19.01 12.87
N ALA A 141 -2.76 19.01 14.14
CA ALA A 141 -3.20 18.04 15.14
C ALA A 141 -4.73 17.89 15.23
N PRO A 142 -5.56 18.97 15.27
CA PRO A 142 -7.01 18.81 15.30
C PRO A 142 -7.59 18.17 14.02
N MET A 143 -7.00 18.45 12.84
CA MET A 143 -7.41 17.81 11.58
C MET A 143 -7.09 16.31 11.56
N ILE A 144 -6.01 15.90 12.26
CA ILE A 144 -5.62 14.51 12.44
C ILE A 144 -6.67 13.76 13.25
N VAL A 145 -7.01 14.30 14.40
CA VAL A 145 -8.01 13.70 15.29
C VAL A 145 -9.35 13.61 14.57
N LEU A 146 -9.75 14.63 13.85
CA LEU A 146 -11.00 14.67 13.09
C LEU A 146 -11.00 13.65 11.94
N SER A 147 -9.91 13.55 11.17
CA SER A 147 -9.80 12.56 10.10
C SER A 147 -9.75 11.13 10.65
N PHE A 148 -9.11 10.92 11.81
CA PHE A 148 -9.09 9.62 12.49
C PHE A 148 -10.49 9.21 12.98
N PHE A 149 -11.23 10.15 13.56
CA PHE A 149 -12.64 9.93 13.96
C PHE A 149 -13.54 9.68 12.74
N PHE A 150 -13.38 10.42 11.67
CA PHE A 150 -14.10 10.25 10.43
C PHE A 150 -13.86 8.86 9.84
N LEU A 151 -12.59 8.46 9.68
CA LEU A 151 -12.22 7.16 9.13
C LEU A 151 -12.61 5.99 10.03
N ARG A 152 -12.58 6.17 11.35
CA ARG A 152 -13.08 5.16 12.28
C ARG A 152 -14.59 4.92 12.14
N ARG A 153 -15.35 5.95 11.83
CA ARG A 153 -16.80 5.87 11.63
C ARG A 153 -17.20 5.67 10.16
N PHE A 154 -16.26 5.79 9.26
CA PHE A 154 -16.51 5.70 7.82
C PHE A 154 -17.18 4.39 7.40
N PRO A 155 -16.84 3.19 7.89
CA PRO A 155 -17.54 1.96 7.55
C PRO A 155 -19.03 2.00 7.90
N ALA A 156 -19.39 2.67 9.01
CA ALA A 156 -20.80 2.87 9.40
C ALA A 156 -21.49 3.93 8.54
N ILE A 157 -20.75 4.93 8.07
CA ILE A 157 -21.26 6.00 7.20
C ILE A 157 -21.31 5.52 5.74
N ALA A 158 -20.36 4.69 5.32
CA ALA A 158 -20.31 4.12 3.97
C ALA A 158 -21.55 3.26 3.65
N GLY A 159 -22.14 2.61 4.66
CA GLY A 159 -23.41 1.91 4.52
C GLY A 159 -24.63 2.81 4.25
N LEU A 160 -24.49 4.13 4.41
CA LEU A 160 -25.54 5.12 4.07
C LEU A 160 -25.43 5.62 2.62
N PHE A 161 -24.31 5.39 1.94
CA PHE A 161 -24.18 5.73 0.53
C PHE A 161 -24.80 4.62 -0.35
N PRO A 162 -25.55 4.99 -1.42
CA PRO A 162 -26.07 3.99 -2.31
C PRO A 162 -24.91 3.17 -2.89
N VAL A 163 -24.94 1.88 -2.61
CA VAL A 163 -23.98 0.93 -3.20
C VAL A 163 -24.15 1.04 -4.72
N HIS A 164 -23.11 1.48 -5.40
CA HIS A 164 -23.02 1.34 -6.85
C HIS A 164 -22.95 -0.16 -7.15
N GLY A 165 -24.11 -0.79 -7.15
CA GLY A 165 -24.23 -2.17 -7.58
C GLY A 165 -23.77 -2.24 -9.03
N VAL A 166 -22.63 -2.88 -9.27
CA VAL A 166 -22.24 -3.30 -10.60
C VAL A 166 -23.43 -4.14 -11.09
N ARG A 167 -24.22 -3.62 -12.01
CA ARG A 167 -25.25 -4.41 -12.70
C ARG A 167 -24.50 -5.44 -13.53
N LEU A 168 -24.33 -6.63 -12.95
CA LEU A 168 -23.85 -7.79 -13.68
C LEU A 168 -24.89 -8.05 -14.79
N LYS A 169 -24.60 -7.66 -16.02
CA LYS A 169 -25.34 -8.15 -17.17
C LYS A 169 -25.01 -9.64 -17.31
N PRO A 170 -26.02 -10.50 -17.30
CA PRO A 170 -25.77 -11.90 -17.61
C PRO A 170 -25.17 -11.96 -19.02
N LEU A 171 -23.97 -12.51 -19.12
CA LEU A 171 -23.32 -12.78 -20.41
C LEU A 171 -24.20 -13.77 -21.16
N ARG A 172 -24.72 -13.37 -22.33
CA ARG A 172 -25.39 -14.29 -23.26
C ARG A 172 -24.31 -15.02 -24.05
N ALA A 173 -24.61 -16.22 -24.50
CA ALA A 173 -23.67 -17.06 -25.25
C ALA A 173 -23.11 -16.38 -26.53
N GLY A 174 -23.76 -15.33 -27.03
CA GLY A 174 -23.28 -14.51 -28.14
C GLY A 174 -22.36 -13.36 -27.76
N ASP A 175 -22.23 -13.04 -26.46
CA ASP A 175 -21.37 -11.95 -25.95
C ASP A 175 -19.92 -12.42 -25.67
N VAL A 176 -19.69 -13.73 -25.77
CA VAL A 176 -18.34 -14.31 -25.65
C VAL A 176 -17.65 -14.16 -27.00
N VAL A 177 -16.71 -13.24 -27.09
CA VAL A 177 -15.87 -13.12 -28.29
C VAL A 177 -15.09 -14.42 -28.43
N PRO A 178 -15.20 -15.18 -29.55
CA PRO A 178 -14.43 -16.41 -29.76
C PRO A 178 -12.93 -16.09 -29.62
N GLU A 179 -12.18 -16.94 -28.91
CA GLU A 179 -10.73 -16.77 -28.69
C GLU A 179 -9.96 -16.47 -29.99
N ALA A 180 -10.40 -17.03 -31.13
CA ALA A 180 -9.84 -16.75 -32.43
C ALA A 180 -9.86 -15.26 -32.82
N LYS A 181 -10.91 -14.51 -32.50
CA LYS A 181 -10.99 -13.06 -32.79
C LYS A 181 -10.11 -12.21 -31.87
N VAL A 182 -9.82 -12.67 -30.65
CA VAL A 182 -8.90 -11.97 -29.73
C VAL A 182 -7.46 -12.11 -30.22
N ILE A 183 -7.09 -13.27 -30.71
CA ILE A 183 -5.76 -13.53 -31.30
C ILE A 183 -5.54 -12.71 -32.57
N GLU A 184 -6.56 -12.63 -33.43
CA GLU A 184 -6.51 -11.87 -34.70
C GLU A 184 -6.38 -10.35 -34.44
N GLN A 185 -7.08 -9.82 -33.42
CA GLN A 185 -6.94 -8.42 -33.02
C GLN A 185 -5.56 -8.12 -32.37
N GLN A 186 -4.99 -9.06 -31.65
CA GLN A 186 -3.64 -8.90 -31.07
C GLN A 186 -2.57 -8.94 -32.17
N GLN A 187 -2.71 -9.78 -33.18
CA GLN A 187 -1.79 -9.84 -34.32
C GLN A 187 -1.86 -8.59 -35.20
N ASN A 188 -3.06 -8.06 -35.44
CA ASN A 188 -3.24 -6.83 -36.21
C ASN A 188 -2.70 -5.59 -35.46
N ASN A 189 -2.86 -5.51 -34.14
CA ASN A 189 -2.29 -4.42 -33.38
C ASN A 189 -0.76 -4.47 -33.33
N HIS A 190 -0.17 -5.67 -33.31
CA HIS A 190 1.28 -5.82 -33.31
C HIS A 190 1.91 -5.45 -34.66
N SER A 191 1.23 -5.72 -35.78
CA SER A 191 1.68 -5.31 -37.13
C SER A 191 1.58 -3.79 -37.34
N LEU A 192 0.54 -3.14 -36.80
CA LEU A 192 0.38 -1.68 -36.89
C LEU A 192 1.41 -0.90 -36.06
N ASP A 193 1.89 -1.48 -34.96
CA ASP A 193 2.96 -0.87 -34.14
C ASP A 193 4.35 -1.04 -34.77
N GLN A 194 4.58 -2.07 -35.57
CA GLN A 194 5.81 -2.24 -36.35
C GLN A 194 5.91 -1.29 -37.54
N GLU A 195 4.78 -0.97 -38.21
CA GLU A 195 4.76 -0.02 -39.33
C GLU A 195 4.96 1.44 -38.89
N LYS A 196 4.71 1.79 -37.61
CA LYS A 196 4.93 3.14 -37.09
C LYS A 196 6.37 3.40 -36.61
N THR A 197 7.22 2.37 -36.63
CA THR A 197 8.60 2.44 -36.10
C THR A 197 9.65 2.39 -37.23
N LEU A 198 9.23 2.36 -38.50
CA LEU A 198 10.05 2.54 -39.71
C LEU A 198 9.78 3.93 -40.31
#